data_02c91151f04f8be0869a78fc4b62e316
#
_entry.id   02c91151f04f8be0869a78fc4b62e316
#
_cell.length_a   1.000
_cell.length_b   1.000
_cell.length_c   1.000
_cell.angle_alpha   90.00
_cell.angle_beta   90.00
_cell.angle_gamma   90.00
#
_symmetry.space_group_name_H-M   'P 1'
#
loop_
_entity.id
_entity.type
_entity.pdbx_description
1 polymer ?
#
loop_
_entity_poly.entity_id
_entity_poly.type
_entity_poly.pdbx_seq_one_letter_code
_entity_poly.pdbx_strand_id
1 'polypeptide(L)'
;QKHSEPVQKITIVPRTMGALGYVMNVPEEEKYLSTKKELEARLVELMGGRAAEEIVFETVTTGAANDIQQATNLARAMVTQYGMSEKFGLMGLESQENQYLTGRTVLNCGDATAADIDQEVMKILKNAYDEAKRLLRDDREAMDKIAAFLIEKETITGKEFMKIFREVKGLPEPEEKKEGEGIPDTEHLEKADRDESAKTGATEVTADVSEKTETDAAEAVSEEKQEQSGEDV
;
A
#
# COMPACT_ATOMS: atom_id res chain seq x y z
N GLN A 1 -2.44 -7.62 -15.95
CA GLN A 1 -1.56 -8.56 -15.27
C GLN A 1 -2.37 -9.55 -14.44
N LYS A 2 -1.88 -10.80 -14.28
CA LYS A 2 -2.51 -11.76 -13.35
C LYS A 2 -2.20 -11.35 -11.90
N HIS A 3 -3.14 -11.57 -10.99
CA HIS A 3 -3.00 -11.28 -9.56
C HIS A 3 -2.94 -9.79 -9.17
N SER A 4 -3.20 -8.87 -10.08
CA SER A 4 -3.41 -7.47 -9.74
C SER A 4 -4.88 -7.16 -9.51
N GLU A 5 -5.14 -6.11 -8.74
CA GLU A 5 -6.49 -5.64 -8.47
C GLU A 5 -7.13 -5.02 -9.71
N PRO A 6 -8.45 -5.17 -9.90
CA PRO A 6 -9.14 -4.59 -11.05
C PRO A 6 -9.13 -3.05 -10.98
N VAL A 7 -8.92 -2.44 -12.13
CA VAL A 7 -9.00 -0.99 -12.27
C VAL A 7 -10.46 -0.57 -12.19
N GLN A 8 -10.78 0.32 -11.26
CA GLN A 8 -12.11 0.91 -11.14
C GLN A 8 -12.22 2.24 -11.88
N LYS A 9 -11.19 3.07 -11.80
CA LYS A 9 -11.15 4.40 -12.41
C LYS A 9 -9.73 4.86 -12.68
N ILE A 10 -9.54 5.55 -13.82
CA ILE A 10 -8.30 6.28 -14.14
C ILE A 10 -8.66 7.72 -14.46
N THR A 11 -7.89 8.68 -13.94
CA THR A 11 -8.06 10.10 -14.27
C THR A 11 -6.71 10.79 -14.38
N ILE A 12 -6.62 11.72 -15.33
CA ILE A 12 -5.47 12.62 -15.50
C ILE A 12 -5.77 14.04 -15.00
N VAL A 13 -6.94 14.24 -14.36
CA VAL A 13 -7.31 15.53 -13.77
C VAL A 13 -6.62 15.68 -12.41
N PRO A 14 -5.78 16.70 -12.23
CA PRO A 14 -5.14 16.99 -10.94
C PRO A 14 -6.19 17.36 -9.88
N ARG A 15 -6.21 16.65 -8.74
CA ARG A 15 -7.15 16.95 -7.63
C ARG A 15 -6.48 17.30 -6.32
N THR A 16 -5.22 16.88 -6.14
CA THR A 16 -4.46 17.12 -4.91
C THR A 16 -3.11 17.74 -5.24
N MET A 17 -2.54 18.51 -4.33
CA MET A 17 -1.24 19.15 -4.53
C MET A 17 -0.17 18.10 -4.86
N GLY A 18 0.37 18.17 -6.08
CA GLY A 18 1.46 17.31 -6.57
C GLY A 18 1.04 16.05 -7.33
N ALA A 19 -0.23 15.62 -7.31
CA ALA A 19 -0.69 14.51 -8.13
C ALA A 19 -1.28 15.00 -9.45
N LEU A 20 -0.69 14.60 -10.58
CA LEU A 20 -1.14 14.95 -11.93
C LEU A 20 -2.28 14.05 -12.44
N GLY A 21 -2.63 13.04 -11.66
CA GLY A 21 -3.68 12.06 -11.94
C GLY A 21 -3.62 10.92 -10.94
N TYR A 22 -4.56 9.98 -10.99
CA TYR A 22 -4.52 8.76 -10.17
C TYR A 22 -5.25 7.59 -10.84
N VAL A 23 -4.86 6.40 -10.44
CA VAL A 23 -5.55 5.14 -10.72
C VAL A 23 -6.19 4.65 -9.43
N MET A 24 -7.47 4.29 -9.49
CA MET A 24 -8.17 3.66 -8.38
C MET A 24 -8.34 2.17 -8.69
N ASN A 25 -7.70 1.34 -7.89
CA ASN A 25 -7.89 -0.09 -7.87
C ASN A 25 -8.73 -0.43 -6.64
N VAL A 26 -9.66 -1.34 -6.76
CA VAL A 26 -10.50 -1.80 -5.63
C VAL A 26 -10.48 -3.32 -5.64
N PRO A 27 -10.09 -3.95 -4.54
CA PRO A 27 -10.17 -5.41 -4.42
C PRO A 27 -11.62 -5.87 -4.56
N GLU A 28 -11.84 -6.98 -5.26
CA GLU A 28 -13.18 -7.57 -5.43
C GLU A 28 -13.73 -8.13 -4.11
N GLU A 29 -12.85 -8.50 -3.18
CA GLU A 29 -13.19 -9.03 -1.86
C GLU A 29 -12.32 -8.40 -0.78
N GLU A 30 -12.82 -8.29 0.46
CA GLU A 30 -12.00 -7.91 1.61
C GLU A 30 -10.92 -8.96 1.85
N LYS A 31 -9.65 -8.56 1.70
CA LYS A 31 -8.52 -9.45 1.79
C LYS A 31 -7.52 -8.98 2.85
N TYR A 32 -7.32 -9.82 3.85
CA TYR A 32 -6.41 -9.52 4.97
C TYR A 32 -4.98 -10.04 4.76
N LEU A 33 -4.78 -10.99 3.85
CA LEU A 33 -3.47 -11.60 3.60
C LEU A 33 -3.12 -11.51 2.11
N SER A 34 -1.89 -11.10 1.82
CA SER A 34 -1.36 -11.04 0.46
C SER A 34 -0.39 -12.19 0.21
N THR A 35 -0.51 -12.84 -0.91
CA THR A 35 0.43 -13.87 -1.36
C THR A 35 1.67 -13.25 -1.98
N LYS A 36 2.78 -14.00 -2.05
CA LYS A 36 4.00 -13.57 -2.74
C LYS A 36 3.73 -13.10 -4.17
N LYS A 37 2.88 -13.83 -4.92
CA LYS A 37 2.53 -13.48 -6.31
C LYS A 37 1.78 -12.15 -6.43
N GLU A 38 0.95 -11.81 -5.48
CA GLU A 38 0.24 -10.53 -5.45
C GLU A 38 1.18 -9.38 -5.10
N LEU A 39 2.11 -9.59 -4.17
CA LEU A 39 3.12 -8.58 -3.86
C LEU A 39 4.08 -8.37 -5.05
N GLU A 40 4.47 -9.43 -5.76
CA GLU A 40 5.23 -9.34 -7.01
C GLU A 40 4.46 -8.59 -8.09
N ALA A 41 3.14 -8.84 -8.24
CA ALA A 41 2.28 -8.11 -9.16
C ALA A 41 2.19 -6.62 -8.77
N ARG A 42 2.08 -6.31 -7.49
CA ARG A 42 2.08 -4.94 -6.98
C ARG A 42 3.39 -4.19 -7.27
N LEU A 43 4.53 -4.88 -7.16
CA LEU A 43 5.83 -4.30 -7.55
C LEU A 43 5.86 -3.95 -9.04
N VAL A 44 5.34 -4.82 -9.92
CA VAL A 44 5.26 -4.54 -11.36
C VAL A 44 4.36 -3.35 -11.66
N GLU A 45 3.24 -3.19 -10.94
CA GLU A 45 2.37 -2.02 -11.06
C GLU A 45 3.11 -0.73 -10.71
N LEU A 46 3.80 -0.70 -9.55
CA LEU A 46 4.58 0.46 -9.10
C LEU A 46 5.69 0.84 -10.09
N MET A 47 6.26 -0.14 -10.80
CA MET A 47 7.27 0.11 -11.84
C MET A 47 6.67 0.56 -13.17
N GLY A 48 5.34 0.46 -13.35
CA GLY A 48 4.65 0.69 -14.62
C GLY A 48 4.85 2.09 -15.18
N GLY A 49 4.72 3.13 -14.35
CA GLY A 49 4.91 4.51 -14.75
C GLY A 49 6.32 4.79 -15.30
N ARG A 50 7.35 4.36 -14.57
CA ARG A 50 8.76 4.46 -14.99
C ARG A 50 9.03 3.70 -16.28
N ALA A 51 8.47 2.49 -16.41
CA ALA A 51 8.65 1.67 -17.60
C ALA A 51 7.96 2.30 -18.83
N ALA A 52 6.80 2.92 -18.64
CA ALA A 52 6.09 3.63 -19.70
C ALA A 52 6.88 4.85 -20.19
N GLU A 53 7.45 5.67 -19.29
CA GLU A 53 8.32 6.80 -19.65
C GLU A 53 9.49 6.34 -20.53
N GLU A 54 10.21 5.29 -20.13
CA GLU A 54 11.35 4.78 -20.89
C GLU A 54 10.95 4.25 -22.27
N ILE A 55 9.82 3.53 -22.36
CA ILE A 55 9.38 2.92 -23.63
C ILE A 55 8.82 3.96 -24.60
N VAL A 56 8.12 4.98 -24.10
CA VAL A 56 7.40 5.95 -24.93
C VAL A 56 8.26 7.15 -25.28
N PHE A 57 9.00 7.68 -24.32
CA PHE A 57 9.76 8.92 -24.42
C PHE A 57 11.27 8.73 -24.46
N GLU A 58 11.76 7.49 -24.32
CA GLU A 58 13.19 7.16 -24.26
C GLU A 58 13.95 7.95 -23.19
N THR A 59 13.23 8.38 -22.14
CA THR A 59 13.76 9.14 -21.01
C THR A 59 13.04 8.75 -19.72
N VAL A 60 13.56 9.29 -18.62
CA VAL A 60 13.00 9.05 -17.28
C VAL A 60 12.90 10.36 -16.52
N THR A 61 11.84 10.57 -15.76
CA THR A 61 11.58 11.79 -15.01
C THR A 61 11.54 11.53 -13.49
N THR A 62 11.39 12.58 -12.71
CA THR A 62 11.23 12.47 -11.26
C THR A 62 9.82 12.00 -10.84
N GLY A 63 8.89 11.86 -11.79
CA GLY A 63 7.48 11.53 -11.50
C GLY A 63 7.27 10.21 -10.78
N ALA A 64 8.13 9.22 -11.04
CA ALA A 64 8.06 7.90 -10.42
C ALA A 64 8.72 7.81 -9.02
N ALA A 65 9.19 8.91 -8.41
CA ALA A 65 9.96 8.86 -7.16
C ALA A 65 9.18 8.19 -6.01
N ASN A 66 7.91 8.50 -5.85
CA ASN A 66 7.06 7.90 -4.81
C ASN A 66 6.82 6.40 -5.05
N ASP A 67 6.58 5.99 -6.29
CA ASP A 67 6.37 4.58 -6.64
C ASP A 67 7.64 3.76 -6.42
N ILE A 68 8.80 4.30 -6.75
CA ILE A 68 10.10 3.68 -6.47
C ILE A 68 10.31 3.50 -4.97
N GLN A 69 9.96 4.51 -4.16
CA GLN A 69 10.08 4.42 -2.70
C GLN A 69 9.14 3.33 -2.13
N GLN A 70 7.89 3.30 -2.56
CA GLN A 70 6.93 2.28 -2.15
C GLN A 70 7.38 0.88 -2.57
N ALA A 71 7.85 0.71 -3.80
CA ALA A 71 8.35 -0.56 -4.30
C ALA A 71 9.58 -1.03 -3.51
N THR A 72 10.49 -0.11 -3.16
CA THR A 72 11.67 -0.43 -2.35
C THR A 72 11.27 -0.92 -0.96
N ASN A 73 10.33 -0.23 -0.30
CA ASN A 73 9.83 -0.63 1.01
C ASN A 73 9.13 -1.99 0.95
N LEU A 74 8.31 -2.23 -0.06
CA LEU A 74 7.61 -3.50 -0.26
C LEU A 74 8.60 -4.65 -0.52
N ALA A 75 9.56 -4.47 -1.43
CA ALA A 75 10.58 -5.48 -1.73
C ALA A 75 11.43 -5.79 -0.50
N ARG A 76 11.80 -4.77 0.29
CA ARG A 76 12.53 -4.96 1.55
C ARG A 76 11.71 -5.77 2.56
N ALA A 77 10.43 -5.45 2.77
CA ALA A 77 9.55 -6.19 3.66
C ALA A 77 9.38 -7.66 3.23
N MET A 78 9.29 -7.92 1.93
CA MET A 78 9.23 -9.30 1.40
C MET A 78 10.47 -10.12 1.79
N VAL A 79 11.65 -9.49 1.81
CA VAL A 79 12.92 -10.14 2.17
C VAL A 79 13.08 -10.25 3.69
N THR A 80 12.85 -9.15 4.43
CA THR A 80 13.25 -9.05 5.84
C THR A 80 12.17 -9.48 6.84
N GLN A 81 10.88 -9.30 6.47
CA GLN A 81 9.76 -9.51 7.40
C GLN A 81 8.91 -10.72 7.02
N TYR A 82 8.64 -10.92 5.71
CA TYR A 82 7.66 -11.94 5.28
C TYR A 82 8.29 -13.30 4.93
N GLY A 83 9.63 -13.42 4.96
CA GLY A 83 10.31 -14.67 4.62
C GLY A 83 10.07 -15.15 3.19
N MET A 84 9.87 -14.21 2.24
CA MET A 84 9.54 -14.51 0.85
C MET A 84 10.76 -14.57 -0.08
N SER A 85 11.97 -14.37 0.45
CA SER A 85 13.22 -14.52 -0.30
C SER A 85 13.67 -15.98 -0.30
N GLU A 86 14.11 -16.47 -1.45
CA GLU A 86 14.72 -17.81 -1.55
C GLU A 86 16.09 -17.88 -0.87
N LYS A 87 16.82 -16.74 -0.84
CA LYS A 87 18.15 -16.68 -0.26
C LYS A 87 18.15 -16.79 1.26
N PHE A 88 17.18 -16.15 1.91
CA PHE A 88 17.10 -16.08 3.39
C PHE A 88 16.07 -17.02 3.99
N GLY A 89 15.16 -17.55 3.17
CA GLY A 89 14.11 -18.46 3.63
C GLY A 89 13.21 -17.82 4.68
N LEU A 90 13.00 -18.55 5.79
CA LEU A 90 12.11 -18.13 6.88
C LEU A 90 12.82 -17.32 7.98
N MET A 91 13.98 -16.76 7.70
CA MET A 91 14.71 -15.95 8.68
C MET A 91 14.09 -14.53 8.79
N GLY A 92 13.67 -14.15 9.99
CA GLY A 92 13.26 -12.78 10.31
C GLY A 92 14.50 -11.89 10.48
N LEU A 93 14.72 -10.97 9.54
CA LEU A 93 15.92 -10.12 9.47
C LEU A 93 15.69 -8.72 10.01
N GLU A 94 14.45 -8.38 10.36
CA GLU A 94 14.05 -7.06 10.82
C GLU A 94 13.03 -7.20 11.96
N SER A 95 13.15 -6.34 12.97
CA SER A 95 12.18 -6.22 14.06
C SER A 95 11.82 -4.76 14.30
N GLN A 96 10.61 -4.53 14.84
CA GLN A 96 10.21 -3.20 15.28
C GLN A 96 10.70 -2.97 16.71
N GLU A 97 11.58 -1.99 16.87
CA GLU A 97 11.99 -1.52 18.18
C GLU A 97 10.98 -0.51 18.69
N ASN A 98 10.41 -0.79 19.89
CA ASN A 98 9.42 0.08 20.54
C ASN A 98 8.21 0.49 19.66
N GLN A 99 7.34 -0.49 19.40
CA GLN A 99 6.09 -0.31 18.65
C GLN A 99 5.22 0.87 19.16
N TYR A 100 5.33 1.22 20.45
CA TYR A 100 4.54 2.29 21.09
C TYR A 100 5.20 3.68 21.07
N LEU A 101 6.50 3.79 20.81
CA LEU A 101 7.23 5.06 20.90
C LEU A 101 7.72 5.58 19.55
N THR A 102 8.37 4.78 18.75
CA THR A 102 9.01 5.25 17.50
C THR A 102 8.62 4.50 16.25
N GLY A 103 8.13 3.26 16.36
CA GLY A 103 7.85 2.39 15.21
C GLY A 103 9.07 2.13 14.32
N ARG A 104 10.28 2.40 14.82
CA ARG A 104 11.52 2.26 14.04
C ARG A 104 11.83 0.79 13.83
N THR A 105 12.06 0.42 12.58
CA THR A 105 12.54 -0.92 12.21
C THR A 105 14.06 -0.98 12.33
N VAL A 106 14.56 -2.07 12.91
CA VAL A 106 16.00 -2.33 13.09
C VAL A 106 16.33 -3.67 12.45
N LEU A 107 17.42 -3.70 11.69
CA LEU A 107 17.95 -4.93 11.12
C LEU A 107 18.61 -5.78 12.23
N ASN A 108 18.24 -7.06 12.30
CA ASN A 108 18.77 -8.05 13.26
C ASN A 108 19.80 -8.94 12.56
N CYS A 109 20.77 -8.35 11.86
CA CYS A 109 21.77 -9.11 11.12
C CYS A 109 23.09 -8.35 11.07
N GLY A 110 24.18 -9.04 10.75
CA GLY A 110 25.49 -8.43 10.53
C GLY A 110 25.59 -7.73 9.16
N ASP A 111 26.61 -6.88 9.00
CA ASP A 111 26.82 -6.04 7.82
C ASP A 111 26.85 -6.82 6.50
N ALA A 112 27.45 -8.00 6.48
CA ALA A 112 27.50 -8.86 5.30
C ALA A 112 26.08 -9.30 4.88
N THR A 113 25.22 -9.66 5.83
CA THR A 113 23.83 -10.02 5.57
C THR A 113 23.02 -8.79 5.12
N ALA A 114 23.26 -7.63 5.70
CA ALA A 114 22.63 -6.37 5.28
C ALA A 114 22.94 -6.03 3.82
N ALA A 115 24.22 -6.17 3.40
CA ALA A 115 24.61 -6.02 1.99
C ALA A 115 23.92 -7.03 1.07
N ASP A 116 23.76 -8.26 1.52
CA ASP A 116 23.05 -9.31 0.80
C ASP A 116 21.54 -9.03 0.67
N ILE A 117 20.92 -8.44 1.70
CA ILE A 117 19.52 -7.97 1.64
C ILE A 117 19.37 -6.93 0.55
N ASP A 118 20.26 -5.92 0.51
CA ASP A 118 20.21 -4.87 -0.52
C ASP A 118 20.36 -5.44 -1.93
N GLN A 119 21.23 -6.43 -2.14
CA GLN A 119 21.34 -7.11 -3.43
C GLN A 119 20.08 -7.85 -3.84
N GLU A 120 19.42 -8.54 -2.89
CA GLU A 120 18.19 -9.27 -3.18
C GLU A 120 17.04 -8.30 -3.47
N VAL A 121 16.93 -7.18 -2.73
CA VAL A 121 15.97 -6.10 -3.01
C VAL A 121 16.17 -5.53 -4.40
N MET A 122 17.41 -5.18 -4.77
CA MET A 122 17.73 -4.71 -6.13
C MET A 122 17.33 -5.71 -7.21
N LYS A 123 17.56 -7.00 -6.98
CA LYS A 123 17.17 -8.08 -7.91
C LYS A 123 15.65 -8.17 -8.08
N ILE A 124 14.90 -8.11 -6.97
CA ILE A 124 13.44 -8.12 -6.99
C ILE A 124 12.90 -6.92 -7.78
N LEU A 125 13.39 -5.71 -7.49
CA LEU A 125 12.99 -4.48 -8.19
C LEU A 125 13.33 -4.53 -9.68
N LYS A 126 14.53 -5.02 -10.03
CA LYS A 126 14.92 -5.18 -11.42
C LYS A 126 14.00 -6.14 -12.16
N ASN A 127 13.68 -7.30 -11.58
CA ASN A 127 12.78 -8.27 -12.18
C ASN A 127 11.38 -7.68 -12.40
N ALA A 128 10.85 -6.95 -11.41
CA ALA A 128 9.56 -6.27 -11.52
C ALA A 128 9.57 -5.20 -12.64
N TYR A 129 10.65 -4.44 -12.74
CA TYR A 129 10.81 -3.43 -13.80
C TYR A 129 10.92 -4.05 -15.19
N ASP A 130 11.71 -5.11 -15.35
CA ASP A 130 11.85 -5.82 -16.62
C ASP A 130 10.53 -6.45 -17.05
N GLU A 131 9.75 -6.99 -16.12
CA GLU A 131 8.40 -7.52 -16.37
C GLU A 131 7.40 -6.41 -16.76
N ALA A 132 7.44 -5.25 -16.07
CA ALA A 132 6.63 -4.09 -16.44
C ALA A 132 6.91 -3.67 -17.89
N LYS A 133 8.20 -3.57 -18.25
CA LYS A 133 8.59 -3.24 -19.65
C LYS A 133 8.12 -4.28 -20.64
N ARG A 134 8.22 -5.56 -20.30
CA ARG A 134 7.73 -6.64 -21.17
C ARG A 134 6.23 -6.51 -21.43
N LEU A 135 5.44 -6.37 -20.36
CA LEU A 135 3.98 -6.23 -20.46
C LEU A 135 3.57 -5.01 -21.29
N LEU A 136 4.21 -3.86 -21.05
CA LEU A 136 3.89 -2.63 -21.79
C LEU A 136 4.27 -2.70 -23.28
N ARG A 137 5.36 -3.41 -23.63
CA ARG A 137 5.71 -3.64 -25.02
C ARG A 137 4.72 -4.58 -25.71
N ASP A 138 4.33 -5.66 -25.03
CA ASP A 138 3.36 -6.64 -25.52
C ASP A 138 1.96 -6.02 -25.72
N ASP A 139 1.63 -5.00 -24.92
CA ASP A 139 0.35 -4.31 -24.90
C ASP A 139 0.44 -2.87 -25.43
N ARG A 140 1.48 -2.53 -26.20
CA ARG A 140 1.76 -1.18 -26.67
C ARG A 140 0.58 -0.53 -27.39
N GLU A 141 -0.08 -1.24 -28.30
CA GLU A 141 -1.25 -0.73 -29.03
C GLU A 141 -2.41 -0.39 -28.08
N ALA A 142 -2.67 -1.24 -27.09
CA ALA A 142 -3.70 -1.00 -26.09
C ALA A 142 -3.36 0.24 -25.24
N MET A 143 -2.10 0.37 -24.81
CA MET A 143 -1.62 1.51 -24.06
C MET A 143 -1.82 2.83 -24.83
N ASP A 144 -1.42 2.87 -26.11
CA ASP A 144 -1.53 4.07 -26.94
C ASP A 144 -3.01 4.47 -27.15
N LYS A 145 -3.93 3.51 -27.37
CA LYS A 145 -5.37 3.78 -27.50
C LYS A 145 -5.99 4.29 -26.20
N ILE A 146 -5.63 3.68 -25.06
CA ILE A 146 -6.11 4.12 -23.74
C ILE A 146 -5.60 5.52 -23.42
N ALA A 147 -4.33 5.82 -23.72
CA ALA A 147 -3.75 7.15 -23.53
C ALA A 147 -4.46 8.21 -24.39
N ALA A 148 -4.71 7.92 -25.66
CA ALA A 148 -5.46 8.82 -26.56
C ALA A 148 -6.88 9.08 -26.02
N PHE A 149 -7.56 8.04 -25.56
CA PHE A 149 -8.90 8.16 -24.98
C PHE A 149 -8.90 8.98 -23.68
N LEU A 150 -7.88 8.81 -22.83
CA LEU A 150 -7.71 9.61 -21.60
C LEU A 150 -7.42 11.08 -21.88
N ILE A 151 -6.65 11.40 -22.92
CA ILE A 151 -6.40 12.80 -23.33
C ILE A 151 -7.71 13.48 -23.76
N GLU A 152 -8.64 12.75 -24.40
CA GLU A 152 -9.94 13.29 -24.83
C GLU A 152 -10.96 13.36 -23.67
N LYS A 153 -11.04 12.31 -22.83
CA LYS A 153 -12.07 12.14 -21.81
C LYS A 153 -11.65 12.60 -20.40
N GLU A 154 -10.34 12.77 -20.19
CA GLU A 154 -9.70 13.09 -18.90
C GLU A 154 -9.94 12.05 -17.79
N THR A 155 -10.98 11.26 -17.88
CA THR A 155 -11.36 10.24 -16.89
C THR A 155 -12.03 9.07 -17.59
N ILE A 156 -11.62 7.84 -17.25
CA ILE A 156 -12.26 6.60 -17.72
C ILE A 156 -12.58 5.67 -16.56
N THR A 157 -13.67 4.92 -16.73
CA THR A 157 -14.05 3.85 -15.81
C THR A 157 -13.31 2.55 -16.14
N GLY A 158 -13.24 1.62 -15.17
CA GLY A 158 -12.66 0.30 -15.42
C GLY A 158 -13.39 -0.48 -16.52
N LYS A 159 -14.70 -0.29 -16.68
CA LYS A 159 -15.48 -0.90 -17.78
C LYS A 159 -15.01 -0.38 -19.14
N GLU A 160 -14.85 0.93 -19.31
CA GLU A 160 -14.34 1.55 -20.54
C GLU A 160 -12.90 1.13 -20.82
N PHE A 161 -12.04 1.13 -19.81
CA PHE A 161 -10.67 0.62 -19.90
C PHE A 161 -10.63 -0.81 -20.42
N MET A 162 -11.39 -1.71 -19.81
CA MET A 162 -11.43 -3.12 -20.20
C MET A 162 -12.04 -3.33 -21.60
N LYS A 163 -12.99 -2.50 -21.99
CA LYS A 163 -13.56 -2.53 -23.35
C LYS A 163 -12.50 -2.22 -24.40
N ILE A 164 -11.78 -1.11 -24.26
CA ILE A 164 -10.69 -0.72 -25.18
C ILE A 164 -9.62 -1.82 -25.23
N PHE A 165 -9.22 -2.33 -24.05
CA PHE A 165 -8.20 -3.39 -23.95
C PHE A 165 -8.63 -4.67 -24.69
N ARG A 166 -9.88 -5.11 -24.51
CA ARG A 166 -10.41 -6.31 -25.17
C ARG A 166 -10.55 -6.14 -26.68
N GLU A 167 -11.00 -4.98 -27.14
CA GLU A 167 -11.06 -4.67 -28.58
C GLU A 167 -9.69 -4.81 -29.25
N VAL A 168 -8.65 -4.27 -28.62
CA VAL A 168 -7.27 -4.38 -29.14
C VAL A 168 -6.77 -5.81 -29.15
N LYS A 169 -7.06 -6.58 -28.08
CA LYS A 169 -6.60 -7.96 -27.95
C LYS A 169 -7.48 -8.99 -28.65
N GLY A 170 -8.60 -8.59 -29.26
CA GLY A 170 -9.56 -9.51 -29.86
C GLY A 170 -10.19 -10.48 -28.85
N LEU A 171 -10.33 -10.06 -27.58
CA LEU A 171 -10.91 -10.86 -26.51
C LEU A 171 -12.44 -10.70 -26.51
N PRO A 172 -13.22 -11.77 -26.25
CA PRO A 172 -14.66 -11.69 -26.16
C PRO A 172 -15.12 -10.76 -25.03
N GLU A 173 -16.25 -10.11 -25.22
CA GLU A 173 -16.92 -9.39 -24.13
C GLU A 173 -17.31 -10.40 -23.02
N PRO A 174 -17.19 -10.02 -21.73
CA PRO A 174 -17.65 -10.87 -20.66
C PRO A 174 -19.16 -11.02 -20.80
N GLU A 175 -19.67 -12.23 -20.68
CA GLU A 175 -21.10 -12.44 -20.49
C GLU A 175 -21.52 -11.62 -19.26
N GLU A 176 -22.45 -10.69 -19.45
CA GLU A 176 -23.03 -9.93 -18.34
C GLU A 176 -23.61 -10.93 -17.36
N LYS A 177 -22.94 -11.15 -16.22
CA LYS A 177 -23.60 -11.77 -15.07
C LYS A 177 -24.77 -10.84 -14.74
N LYS A 178 -25.99 -11.31 -15.03
CA LYS A 178 -27.21 -10.65 -14.59
C LYS A 178 -27.09 -10.45 -13.08
N GLU A 179 -26.91 -9.21 -12.66
CA GLU A 179 -27.16 -8.79 -11.28
C GLU A 179 -28.64 -9.01 -11.02
N GLY A 180 -28.96 -10.14 -10.44
CA GLY A 180 -30.33 -10.51 -10.18
C GLY A 180 -30.41 -11.77 -9.35
N GLU A 181 -30.05 -11.65 -8.07
CA GLU A 181 -30.76 -12.32 -6.99
C GLU A 181 -30.54 -11.53 -5.71
N GLY A 182 -31.65 -10.99 -5.21
CA GLY A 182 -31.71 -9.99 -4.17
C GLY A 182 -31.03 -10.41 -2.87
N ILE A 183 -30.47 -9.42 -2.24
CA ILE A 183 -30.20 -9.44 -0.80
C ILE A 183 -31.56 -9.75 -0.12
N PRO A 184 -31.66 -10.82 0.68
CA PRO A 184 -32.90 -11.06 1.45
C PRO A 184 -33.11 -9.86 2.38
N ASP A 185 -34.29 -9.30 2.37
CA ASP A 185 -34.75 -8.23 3.23
C ASP A 185 -34.35 -8.49 4.69
N THR A 186 -33.54 -7.57 5.24
CA THR A 186 -33.12 -7.55 6.63
C THR A 186 -34.18 -7.08 7.60
N GLU A 187 -35.48 -7.15 7.24
CA GLU A 187 -36.58 -6.77 8.13
C GLU A 187 -36.86 -7.77 9.26
N HIS A 188 -36.20 -8.91 9.31
CA HIS A 188 -36.41 -9.90 10.36
C HIS A 188 -35.36 -9.90 11.50
N LEU A 189 -34.34 -9.07 11.46
CA LEU A 189 -33.31 -9.00 12.52
C LEU A 189 -33.56 -7.95 13.59
N GLU A 190 -34.49 -7.01 13.39
CA GLU A 190 -34.79 -5.98 14.42
C GLU A 190 -35.83 -6.39 15.46
N LYS A 191 -36.38 -7.59 15.39
CA LYS A 191 -37.40 -8.08 16.39
C LYS A 191 -36.85 -9.06 17.43
N ALA A 192 -35.61 -9.54 17.30
CA ALA A 192 -35.05 -10.48 18.26
C ALA A 192 -34.30 -9.82 19.42
N ASP A 193 -33.85 -8.56 19.29
CA ASP A 193 -33.05 -7.88 20.32
C ASP A 193 -33.88 -7.06 21.33
N ARG A 194 -35.20 -7.11 21.29
CA ARG A 194 -36.07 -6.38 22.26
C ARG A 194 -36.61 -7.21 23.42
N ASP A 195 -36.42 -8.52 23.43
CA ASP A 195 -36.98 -9.39 24.49
C ASP A 195 -35.96 -9.94 25.50
N GLU A 196 -34.64 -9.64 25.33
CA GLU A 196 -33.61 -10.14 26.27
C GLU A 196 -33.03 -9.10 27.24
N SER A 197 -33.44 -7.83 27.15
CA SER A 197 -32.92 -6.76 28.06
C SER A 197 -33.77 -6.51 29.31
N ALA A 198 -34.72 -7.40 29.63
CA ALA A 198 -35.64 -7.25 30.76
C ALA A 198 -35.36 -8.18 31.96
N LYS A 199 -34.27 -8.95 31.97
CA LYS A 199 -33.93 -9.81 33.13
C LYS A 199 -32.43 -9.90 33.35
N THR A 200 -31.82 -8.86 33.88
CA THR A 200 -30.72 -9.00 34.88
C THR A 200 -30.52 -7.67 35.56
N GLY A 201 -30.71 -7.72 36.87
CA GLY A 201 -30.73 -6.56 37.77
C GLY A 201 -29.39 -5.90 37.99
N ALA A 202 -29.50 -4.70 38.44
CA ALA A 202 -28.48 -3.77 38.87
C ALA A 202 -27.39 -4.38 39.79
N THR A 203 -26.15 -4.04 39.48
CA THR A 203 -25.14 -3.85 40.55
C THR A 203 -24.29 -2.63 40.15
N GLU A 204 -24.53 -1.54 40.82
CA GLU A 204 -23.69 -0.33 40.84
C GLU A 204 -22.34 -0.69 41.41
N VAL A 205 -21.26 -0.35 40.69
CA VAL A 205 -19.92 -0.19 41.28
C VAL A 205 -19.47 1.23 40.96
N THR A 206 -19.58 2.08 41.92
CA THR A 206 -18.99 3.41 41.98
C THR A 206 -17.47 3.29 42.05
N ALA A 207 -16.75 3.79 41.05
CA ALA A 207 -15.30 4.01 41.14
C ALA A 207 -15.04 5.51 41.22
N ASP A 208 -14.61 5.89 42.41
CA ASP A 208 -14.04 7.16 42.82
C ASP A 208 -12.72 7.41 42.06
N VAL A 209 -12.62 8.49 41.29
CA VAL A 209 -11.36 8.97 40.74
C VAL A 209 -11.06 10.33 41.37
N SER A 210 -10.27 10.24 42.45
CA SER A 210 -9.69 11.41 43.09
C SER A 210 -8.51 11.98 42.30
N GLU A 211 -8.57 13.28 42.06
CA GLU A 211 -7.46 14.16 41.75
C GLU A 211 -6.22 13.99 42.64
N LYS A 212 -5.07 13.90 41.99
CA LYS A 212 -3.70 14.28 42.42
C LYS A 212 -2.79 13.96 41.24
N THR A 213 -1.96 14.79 40.64
CA THR A 213 -1.12 15.89 41.15
C THR A 213 -0.44 16.55 39.94
N GLU A 214 -0.66 17.80 39.73
CA GLU A 214 0.27 18.72 39.06
C GLU A 214 1.09 19.38 40.17
N THR A 215 2.34 18.97 40.40
CA THR A 215 3.36 19.76 41.12
C THR A 215 4.78 19.16 41.16
N ASP A 216 5.24 18.36 40.23
CA ASP A 216 6.64 17.86 40.30
C ASP A 216 7.48 18.01 38.99
N ALA A 217 7.09 18.92 38.08
CA ALA A 217 7.84 19.16 36.85
C ALA A 217 8.60 20.51 36.78
N ALA A 218 8.68 21.24 37.88
CA ALA A 218 9.30 22.57 37.87
C ALA A 218 10.67 22.69 38.59
N GLU A 219 11.16 21.61 39.22
CA GLU A 219 12.44 21.68 40.00
C GLU A 219 13.66 21.04 39.30
N ALA A 220 13.48 20.30 38.19
CA ALA A 220 14.59 19.63 37.49
C ALA A 220 15.33 20.46 36.44
N VAL A 221 14.92 21.70 36.16
CA VAL A 221 15.51 22.54 35.10
C VAL A 221 16.43 23.63 35.62
N SER A 222 16.56 23.83 36.95
CA SER A 222 17.42 24.84 37.53
C SER A 222 18.82 24.42 37.96
N GLU A 223 19.15 23.12 38.00
CA GLU A 223 20.48 22.65 38.42
C GLU A 223 21.49 22.40 37.28
N GLU A 224 21.06 22.30 36.02
CA GLU A 224 21.95 22.03 34.88
C GLU A 224 22.60 23.29 34.24
N LYS A 225 22.32 24.49 34.76
CA LYS A 225 22.88 25.77 34.27
C LYS A 225 23.99 26.38 35.10
N GLN A 226 24.45 25.73 36.16
CA GLN A 226 25.53 26.28 37.01
C GLN A 226 26.87 25.55 36.91
N GLU A 227 27.01 24.46 36.16
CA GLU A 227 28.30 23.75 36.00
C GLU A 227 29.08 24.03 34.70
N GLN A 228 28.61 24.90 33.82
CA GLN A 228 29.30 25.23 32.56
C GLN A 228 29.94 26.64 32.50
N SER A 229 30.26 27.27 33.63
CA SER A 229 30.94 28.56 33.62
C SER A 229 32.19 28.62 34.48
N GLY A 230 32.99 27.56 34.57
CA GLY A 230 34.12 27.50 35.48
C GLY A 230 35.41 26.86 34.97
N GLU A 231 35.68 26.81 33.65
CA GLU A 231 37.01 26.40 33.12
C GLU A 231 37.32 27.17 31.86
N ASP A 232 37.85 28.37 32.03
CA ASP A 232 38.76 29.06 31.09
C ASP A 232 39.50 30.20 31.88
N VAL A 233 40.68 29.82 32.47
CA VAL A 233 41.82 30.70 32.69
C VAL A 233 43.09 29.89 32.45
#